data_52155a7a0c4900e748c78b5794ec5a49
#
_entry.id   52155a7a0c4900e748c78b5794ec5a49
#
_cell.length_a   1.000
_cell.length_b   1.000
_cell.length_c   1.000
_cell.angle_alpha   90.00
_cell.angle_beta   90.00
_cell.angle_gamma   90.00
#
_symmetry.space_group_name_H-M   'P 1'
#
loop_
_entity.id
_entity.type
_entity.pdbx_description
1 polymer ?
#
loop_
_entity_poly.entity_id
_entity_poly.type
_entity_poly.pdbx_seq_one_letter_code
_entity_poly.pdbx_strand_id
1 'polypeptide(L)'
;MGVRLELEDLPPRYREQAERQIAERKKQAGNGKLRQGGPSSGPAGPPSPTGEGLGNVPESEKRYYREVILPKVACGMVVKVQEQIVFELLPEKAYCGLKLPKARYKPDFVLTYADGTVEIVEVKSKFTRRMQRDYIYRRRLFIDLVAEPRGWKFTEWYAEKED
;
A
#
# COMPACT_ATOMS: atom_id res chain seq x y z
N MET A 1 5.10 13.08 -21.26
CA MET A 1 5.73 11.88 -21.86
C MET A 1 6.26 11.03 -20.72
N GLY A 2 5.61 9.87 -20.46
CA GLY A 2 6.07 8.95 -19.42
C GLY A 2 7.31 8.20 -19.89
N VAL A 3 8.40 8.33 -19.19
CA VAL A 3 9.61 7.52 -19.41
C VAL A 3 9.28 6.09 -18.96
N ARG A 4 9.18 5.17 -19.90
CA ARG A 4 9.01 3.75 -19.65
C ARG A 4 10.40 3.21 -19.27
N LEU A 5 10.62 2.92 -18.00
CA LEU A 5 11.85 2.27 -17.55
C LEU A 5 11.85 0.84 -18.09
N GLU A 6 12.81 0.52 -18.94
CA GLU A 6 13.07 -0.83 -19.42
C GLU A 6 13.94 -1.59 -18.39
N LEU A 7 13.84 -2.92 -18.38
CA LEU A 7 14.63 -3.78 -17.47
C LEU A 7 16.14 -3.56 -17.60
N GLU A 8 16.57 -3.07 -18.75
CA GLU A 8 17.98 -2.79 -19.08
C GLU A 8 18.56 -1.58 -18.35
N ASP A 9 17.70 -0.68 -17.84
CA ASP A 9 18.11 0.50 -17.09
C ASP A 9 18.44 0.21 -15.61
N LEU A 10 18.17 -1.02 -15.15
CA LEU A 10 18.46 -1.42 -13.78
C LEU A 10 19.90 -1.91 -13.59
N PRO A 11 20.57 -1.60 -12.46
CA PRO A 11 21.85 -2.20 -12.11
C PRO A 11 21.80 -3.74 -12.13
N PRO A 12 22.89 -4.44 -12.52
CA PRO A 12 22.87 -5.89 -12.79
C PRO A 12 22.25 -6.76 -11.69
N ARG A 13 22.50 -6.43 -10.42
CA ARG A 13 21.92 -7.14 -9.25
C ARG A 13 20.41 -7.01 -9.10
N TYR A 14 19.82 -5.93 -9.63
CA TYR A 14 18.36 -5.72 -9.60
C TYR A 14 17.67 -6.31 -10.81
N ARG A 15 18.36 -6.48 -11.94
CA ARG A 15 17.84 -7.18 -13.13
C ARG A 15 17.50 -8.63 -12.81
N GLU A 16 18.43 -9.35 -12.21
CA GLU A 16 18.23 -10.77 -11.85
C GLU A 16 17.04 -10.95 -10.89
N GLN A 17 16.85 -10.02 -9.95
CA GLN A 17 15.72 -10.07 -9.03
C GLN A 17 14.40 -9.76 -9.73
N ALA A 18 14.38 -8.80 -10.64
CA ALA A 18 13.20 -8.44 -11.44
C ALA A 18 12.80 -9.58 -12.38
N GLU A 19 13.77 -10.23 -13.04
CA GLU A 19 13.54 -11.38 -13.91
C GLU A 19 12.97 -12.58 -13.14
N ARG A 20 13.46 -12.85 -11.94
CA ARG A 20 12.90 -13.90 -11.06
C ARG A 20 11.45 -13.62 -10.70
N GLN A 21 11.12 -12.38 -10.34
CA GLN A 21 9.73 -11.99 -10.01
C GLN A 21 8.79 -12.09 -11.22
N ILE A 22 9.27 -11.73 -12.40
CA ILE A 22 8.48 -11.87 -13.64
C ILE A 22 8.27 -13.34 -13.97
N ALA A 23 9.28 -14.17 -13.80
CA ALA A 23 9.18 -15.62 -14.05
C ALA A 23 8.22 -16.30 -13.05
N GLU A 24 8.24 -15.92 -11.78
CA GLU A 24 7.31 -16.45 -10.77
C GLU A 24 5.85 -16.03 -11.05
N ARG A 25 5.62 -14.77 -11.45
CA ARG A 25 4.28 -14.31 -11.88
C ARG A 25 3.76 -15.06 -13.09
N LYS A 26 4.61 -15.37 -14.08
CA LYS A 26 4.23 -16.17 -15.24
C LYS A 26 3.89 -17.62 -14.87
N LYS A 27 4.59 -18.22 -13.90
CA LYS A 27 4.27 -19.57 -13.40
C LYS A 27 2.94 -19.61 -12.64
N GLN A 28 2.61 -18.58 -11.88
CA GLN A 28 1.32 -18.49 -11.16
C GLN A 28 0.14 -18.23 -12.09
N ALA A 29 0.32 -17.49 -13.18
CA ALA A 29 -0.72 -17.24 -14.18
C ALA A 29 -1.05 -18.49 -15.05
N GLY A 30 -0.16 -19.48 -15.12
CA GLY A 30 -0.35 -20.68 -15.93
C GLY A 30 -1.13 -21.83 -15.26
N ASN A 31 -1.51 -21.74 -13.99
CA ASN A 31 -2.14 -22.83 -13.24
C ASN A 31 -3.60 -22.55 -12.81
N GLY A 32 -4.28 -21.66 -13.50
CA GLY A 32 -5.69 -21.36 -13.30
C GLY A 32 -6.61 -22.24 -14.13
N LYS A 33 -7.03 -23.39 -13.59
CA LYS A 33 -7.95 -24.35 -14.17
C LYS A 33 -9.32 -23.69 -14.44
N LEU A 34 -9.80 -23.80 -15.68
CA LEU A 34 -11.13 -23.39 -16.13
C LEU A 34 -12.25 -23.92 -15.20
N ARG A 35 -13.10 -23.01 -14.72
CA ARG A 35 -14.48 -23.34 -14.39
C ARG A 35 -15.41 -22.48 -15.25
N GLN A 36 -16.18 -23.18 -16.10
CA GLN A 36 -17.25 -22.63 -16.90
C GLN A 36 -18.44 -22.27 -16.01
N GLY A 37 -19.05 -21.13 -16.27
CA GLY A 37 -20.33 -20.72 -15.70
C GLY A 37 -20.79 -19.41 -16.35
N GLY A 38 -21.78 -19.49 -17.18
CA GLY A 38 -22.62 -18.67 -18.00
C GLY A 38 -22.68 -17.12 -17.90
N PRO A 39 -23.20 -16.46 -18.94
CA PRO A 39 -23.14 -15.01 -19.11
C PRO A 39 -24.30 -14.33 -18.36
N SER A 40 -23.98 -13.28 -17.58
CA SER A 40 -24.96 -12.28 -17.18
C SER A 40 -24.39 -10.90 -17.47
N SER A 41 -24.90 -10.31 -18.54
CA SER A 41 -24.64 -8.95 -18.98
C SER A 41 -25.41 -7.95 -18.13
N GLY A 42 -24.67 -7.05 -17.45
CA GLY A 42 -25.22 -5.84 -16.84
C GLY A 42 -24.07 -4.84 -16.64
N PRO A 43 -24.26 -3.53 -16.91
CA PRO A 43 -23.20 -2.55 -16.70
C PRO A 43 -22.91 -2.44 -15.22
N ALA A 44 -21.64 -2.65 -14.86
CA ALA A 44 -21.14 -2.55 -13.50
C ALA A 44 -21.31 -1.12 -12.99
N GLY A 45 -22.22 -0.93 -12.04
CA GLY A 45 -22.26 0.24 -11.17
C GLY A 45 -21.02 0.31 -10.29
N PRO A 46 -20.74 1.47 -9.69
CA PRO A 46 -19.58 1.61 -8.80
C PRO A 46 -19.66 0.58 -7.67
N PRO A 47 -18.53 -0.02 -7.24
CA PRO A 47 -18.53 -1.01 -6.19
C PRO A 47 -19.08 -0.38 -4.91
N SER A 48 -20.21 -0.92 -4.45
CA SER A 48 -20.74 -0.59 -3.13
C SER A 48 -19.71 -0.96 -2.07
N PRO A 49 -19.46 -0.12 -1.06
CA PRO A 49 -18.60 -0.47 0.06
C PRO A 49 -19.30 -1.55 0.87
N THR A 50 -18.98 -2.81 0.60
CA THR A 50 -19.34 -3.92 1.46
C THR A 50 -18.56 -3.77 2.76
N GLY A 51 -19.25 -3.36 3.81
CA GLY A 51 -18.71 -3.19 5.16
C GLY A 51 -18.41 -4.50 5.89
N GLU A 52 -17.79 -5.46 5.21
CA GLU A 52 -17.40 -6.75 5.79
C GLU A 52 -15.87 -6.84 5.81
N GLY A 53 -15.28 -6.43 6.93
CA GLY A 53 -13.85 -6.56 7.17
C GLY A 53 -13.28 -5.73 8.33
N LEU A 54 -14.06 -4.84 8.92
CA LEU A 54 -13.62 -3.92 9.98
C LEU A 54 -13.62 -4.53 11.40
N GLY A 55 -13.59 -5.84 11.56
CA GLY A 55 -13.77 -6.50 12.87
C GLY A 55 -12.71 -6.18 13.92
N ASN A 56 -11.50 -5.73 13.54
CA ASN A 56 -10.40 -5.45 14.49
C ASN A 56 -9.60 -4.20 14.14
N VAL A 57 -10.18 -3.27 13.39
CA VAL A 57 -9.55 -2.00 12.99
C VAL A 57 -9.72 -0.99 14.13
N PRO A 58 -8.67 -0.24 14.52
CA PRO A 58 -8.77 0.80 15.54
C PRO A 58 -9.85 1.85 15.21
N GLU A 59 -10.53 2.37 16.23
CA GLU A 59 -11.61 3.34 16.03
C GLU A 59 -11.14 4.63 15.34
N SER A 60 -9.88 5.03 15.56
CA SER A 60 -9.27 6.16 14.85
C SER A 60 -9.19 5.95 13.33
N GLU A 61 -8.88 4.72 12.89
CA GLU A 61 -8.84 4.39 11.46
C GLU A 61 -10.25 4.36 10.86
N LYS A 62 -11.24 3.79 11.59
CA LYS A 62 -12.64 3.80 11.18
C LYS A 62 -13.18 5.22 11.05
N ARG A 63 -12.80 6.11 11.98
CA ARG A 63 -13.18 7.51 11.96
C ARG A 63 -12.59 8.22 10.74
N TYR A 64 -11.28 8.04 10.48
CA TYR A 64 -10.63 8.60 9.30
C TYR A 64 -11.30 8.12 8.01
N TYR A 65 -11.61 6.83 7.93
CA TYR A 65 -12.29 6.26 6.77
C TYR A 65 -13.66 6.93 6.54
N ARG A 66 -14.49 7.07 7.57
CA ARG A 66 -15.82 7.67 7.46
C ARG A 66 -15.78 9.19 7.15
N GLU A 67 -14.89 9.91 7.83
CA GLU A 67 -14.88 11.39 7.75
C GLU A 67 -14.09 11.90 6.54
N VAL A 68 -13.07 11.19 6.10
CA VAL A 68 -12.15 11.67 5.07
C VAL A 68 -12.21 10.84 3.79
N ILE A 69 -12.13 9.51 3.90
CA ILE A 69 -12.05 8.65 2.71
C ILE A 69 -13.40 8.53 2.02
N LEU A 70 -14.47 8.21 2.74
CA LEU A 70 -15.79 8.02 2.14
C LEU A 70 -16.28 9.21 1.32
N PRO A 71 -16.19 10.47 1.79
CA PRO A 71 -16.57 11.63 0.98
C PRO A 71 -15.75 11.75 -0.30
N LYS A 72 -14.43 11.47 -0.25
CA LYS A 72 -13.56 11.52 -1.43
C LYS A 72 -13.89 10.43 -2.45
N VAL A 73 -14.28 9.26 -2.00
CA VAL A 73 -14.75 8.16 -2.86
C VAL A 73 -16.11 8.52 -3.48
N ALA A 74 -17.04 9.03 -2.67
CA ALA A 74 -18.38 9.40 -3.14
C ALA A 74 -18.38 10.49 -4.22
N CYS A 75 -17.44 11.45 -4.15
CA CYS A 75 -17.29 12.49 -5.17
C CYS A 75 -16.36 12.06 -6.34
N GLY A 76 -15.87 10.82 -6.36
CA GLY A 76 -15.03 10.29 -7.44
C GLY A 76 -13.57 10.78 -7.44
N MET A 77 -13.14 11.51 -6.40
CA MET A 77 -11.75 11.94 -6.30
C MET A 77 -10.80 10.76 -6.02
N VAL A 78 -11.22 9.82 -5.18
CA VAL A 78 -10.47 8.60 -4.88
C VAL A 78 -11.11 7.44 -5.61
N VAL A 79 -10.32 6.78 -6.45
CA VAL A 79 -10.78 5.66 -7.29
C VAL A 79 -10.39 4.29 -6.72
N LYS A 80 -9.42 4.25 -5.81
CA LYS A 80 -8.99 3.02 -5.16
C LYS A 80 -8.53 3.29 -3.74
N VAL A 81 -9.03 2.47 -2.82
CA VAL A 81 -8.61 2.45 -1.41
C VAL A 81 -8.04 1.06 -1.12
N GLN A 82 -6.87 1.01 -0.55
CA GLN A 82 -6.23 -0.24 -0.11
C GLN A 82 -5.80 -0.07 1.35
N GLU A 83 -6.08 -1.08 2.16
CA GLU A 83 -5.81 -1.06 3.60
C GLU A 83 -4.65 -1.98 3.91
N GLN A 84 -3.81 -1.56 4.84
CA GLN A 84 -2.78 -2.38 5.48
C GLN A 84 -1.86 -3.15 4.52
N ILE A 85 -1.51 -2.58 3.37
CA ILE A 85 -0.55 -3.18 2.44
C ILE A 85 0.84 -3.21 3.06
N VAL A 86 1.51 -4.35 2.95
CA VAL A 86 2.87 -4.52 3.45
C VAL A 86 3.89 -4.19 2.36
N PHE A 87 4.73 -3.20 2.62
CA PHE A 87 5.88 -2.87 1.79
C PHE A 87 7.15 -3.46 2.41
N GLU A 88 7.90 -4.24 1.66
CA GLU A 88 9.23 -4.68 2.07
C GLU A 88 10.24 -3.59 1.71
N LEU A 89 10.87 -3.01 2.72
CA LEU A 89 11.82 -1.90 2.57
C LEU A 89 13.24 -2.40 2.37
N LEU A 90 13.65 -3.36 3.20
CA LEU A 90 14.97 -3.98 3.15
C LEU A 90 14.83 -5.49 3.26
N PRO A 91 15.49 -6.27 2.38
CA PRO A 91 15.49 -7.71 2.48
C PRO A 91 16.33 -8.18 3.68
N GLU A 92 16.06 -9.39 4.12
CA GLU A 92 16.90 -10.07 5.10
C GLU A 92 18.30 -10.28 4.55
N LYS A 93 19.33 -10.04 5.37
CA LYS A 93 20.73 -10.32 5.01
C LYS A 93 21.60 -10.63 6.23
N ALA A 94 22.76 -11.22 5.98
CA ALA A 94 23.81 -11.36 6.99
C ALA A 94 24.93 -10.34 6.73
N TYR A 95 25.51 -9.80 7.80
CA TYR A 95 26.65 -8.89 7.74
C TYR A 95 27.55 -9.10 8.95
N CYS A 96 28.82 -9.39 8.73
CA CYS A 96 29.81 -9.63 9.79
C CYS A 96 29.32 -10.60 10.89
N GLY A 97 28.65 -11.70 10.50
CA GLY A 97 28.10 -12.69 11.44
C GLY A 97 26.78 -12.29 12.10
N LEU A 98 26.29 -11.08 11.86
CA LEU A 98 24.99 -10.61 12.36
C LEU A 98 23.87 -10.94 11.37
N LYS A 99 22.77 -11.50 11.87
CA LYS A 99 21.53 -11.64 11.13
C LYS A 99 20.76 -10.31 11.13
N LEU A 100 20.58 -9.71 9.96
CA LEU A 100 19.78 -8.51 9.78
C LEU A 100 18.42 -8.92 9.22
N PRO A 101 17.33 -8.82 10.02
CA PRO A 101 16.00 -9.20 9.56
C PRO A 101 15.50 -8.22 8.50
N LYS A 102 14.55 -8.67 7.69
CA LYS A 102 13.87 -7.80 6.73
C LYS A 102 13.14 -6.67 7.44
N ALA A 103 13.25 -5.45 6.89
CA ALA A 103 12.47 -4.30 7.31
C ALA A 103 11.22 -4.16 6.45
N ARG A 104 10.07 -3.95 7.10
CA ARG A 104 8.77 -3.78 6.46
C ARG A 104 8.08 -2.52 6.98
N TYR A 105 7.27 -1.92 6.12
CA TYR A 105 6.36 -0.85 6.49
C TYR A 105 4.94 -1.22 6.05
N LYS A 106 3.97 -0.92 6.89
CA LYS A 106 2.57 -1.21 6.66
C LYS A 106 1.77 0.04 7.04
N PRO A 107 1.46 0.91 6.06
CA PRO A 107 0.58 2.05 6.27
C PRO A 107 -0.87 1.59 6.49
N ASP A 108 -1.66 2.45 7.12
CA ASP A 108 -3.07 2.15 7.36
C ASP A 108 -3.87 2.20 6.06
N PHE A 109 -3.65 3.23 5.21
CA PHE A 109 -4.32 3.36 3.92
C PHE A 109 -3.36 3.76 2.79
N VAL A 110 -3.67 3.26 1.59
CA VAL A 110 -3.10 3.69 0.32
C VAL A 110 -4.24 4.14 -0.58
N LEU A 111 -4.29 5.42 -0.90
CA LEU A 111 -5.33 6.04 -1.71
C LEU A 111 -4.80 6.33 -3.11
N THR A 112 -5.51 5.89 -4.13
CA THR A 112 -5.23 6.28 -5.52
C THR A 112 -6.32 7.25 -5.97
N TYR A 113 -5.90 8.43 -6.42
CA TYR A 113 -6.78 9.47 -6.91
C TYR A 113 -7.08 9.32 -8.40
N ALA A 114 -8.15 9.95 -8.88
CA ALA A 114 -8.56 9.91 -10.28
C ALA A 114 -7.53 10.52 -11.25
N ASP A 115 -6.69 11.44 -10.77
CA ASP A 115 -5.57 12.03 -11.52
C ASP A 115 -4.33 11.12 -11.57
N GLY A 116 -4.38 9.93 -10.98
CA GLY A 116 -3.28 8.98 -10.90
C GLY A 116 -2.31 9.21 -9.74
N THR A 117 -2.51 10.25 -8.93
CA THR A 117 -1.68 10.46 -7.74
C THR A 117 -1.96 9.42 -6.68
N VAL A 118 -0.95 9.11 -5.87
CA VAL A 118 -1.06 8.15 -4.76
C VAL A 118 -0.74 8.85 -3.44
N GLU A 119 -1.58 8.67 -2.46
CA GLU A 119 -1.39 9.16 -1.10
C GLU A 119 -1.32 7.99 -0.12
N ILE A 120 -0.25 7.98 0.67
CA ILE A 120 -0.05 7.05 1.77
C ILE A 120 -0.53 7.73 3.05
N VAL A 121 -1.40 7.08 3.78
CA VAL A 121 -1.96 7.63 5.01
C VAL A 121 -1.64 6.75 6.20
N GLU A 122 -1.15 7.38 7.24
CA GLU A 122 -0.93 6.79 8.56
C GLU A 122 -1.81 7.51 9.58
N VAL A 123 -2.66 6.77 10.25
CA VAL A 123 -3.57 7.28 11.28
C VAL A 123 -2.92 7.12 12.65
N LYS A 124 -2.74 8.22 13.37
CA LYS A 124 -2.10 8.22 14.69
C LYS A 124 -3.06 8.69 15.77
N SER A 125 -3.10 7.93 16.88
CA SER A 125 -3.62 8.45 18.13
C SER A 125 -2.51 9.17 18.91
N LYS A 126 -2.87 10.13 19.76
CA LYS A 126 -1.90 10.83 20.63
C LYS A 126 -1.11 9.85 21.53
N PHE A 127 -1.72 8.71 21.85
CA PHE A 127 -1.11 7.68 22.69
C PHE A 127 -0.03 6.86 21.95
N THR A 128 -0.28 6.50 20.70
CA THR A 128 0.60 5.64 19.88
C THR A 128 1.93 6.32 19.57
N ARG A 129 1.94 7.66 19.46
CA ARG A 129 3.15 8.45 19.17
C ARG A 129 4.27 8.26 20.19
N ARG A 130 3.93 8.03 21.46
CA ARG A 130 4.93 7.87 22.55
C ARG A 130 5.52 6.47 22.64
N MET A 131 4.83 5.45 22.14
CA MET A 131 5.17 4.04 22.34
C MET A 131 5.96 3.40 21.20
N GLN A 132 5.93 3.96 20.00
CA GLN A 132 6.58 3.39 18.82
C GLN A 132 7.90 4.11 18.48
N ARG A 133 8.98 3.79 19.22
CA ARG A 133 10.30 4.40 18.97
C ARG A 133 10.88 4.06 17.59
N ASP A 134 10.58 2.89 17.06
CA ASP A 134 11.05 2.41 15.76
C ASP A 134 10.21 2.92 14.57
N TYR A 135 9.02 3.45 14.82
CA TYR A 135 8.14 3.98 13.79
C TYR A 135 8.79 5.10 12.97
N ILE A 136 9.47 6.05 13.62
CA ILE A 136 10.12 7.18 12.94
C ILE A 136 11.17 6.71 11.93
N TYR A 137 11.91 5.66 12.24
CA TYR A 137 12.92 5.08 11.34
C TYR A 137 12.29 4.30 10.21
N ARG A 138 11.26 3.50 10.48
CA ARG A 138 10.53 2.76 9.44
C ARG A 138 9.81 3.71 8.49
N ARG A 139 9.16 4.75 9.01
CA ARG A 139 8.55 5.81 8.21
C ARG A 139 9.58 6.48 7.31
N ARG A 140 10.75 6.86 7.86
CA ARG A 140 11.83 7.48 7.10
C ARG A 140 12.30 6.58 5.97
N LEU A 141 12.59 5.32 6.25
CA LEU A 141 12.99 4.35 5.23
C LEU A 141 11.92 4.17 4.14
N PHE A 142 10.64 4.14 4.53
CA PHE A 142 9.55 4.03 3.57
C PHE A 142 9.48 5.26 2.66
N ILE A 143 9.60 6.45 3.21
CA ILE A 143 9.59 7.69 2.42
C ILE A 143 10.76 7.69 1.44
N ASP A 144 11.99 7.49 1.91
CA ASP A 144 13.20 7.58 1.10
C ASP A 144 13.26 6.48 0.02
N LEU A 145 12.83 5.26 0.33
CA LEU A 145 12.97 4.11 -0.56
C LEU A 145 11.74 3.86 -1.46
N VAL A 146 10.57 4.33 -1.06
CA VAL A 146 9.31 3.97 -1.72
C VAL A 146 8.51 5.18 -2.18
N ALA A 147 8.17 6.09 -1.26
CA ALA A 147 7.25 7.18 -1.55
C ALA A 147 7.89 8.28 -2.40
N GLU A 148 9.03 8.80 -1.98
CA GLU A 148 9.73 9.89 -2.67
C GLU A 148 10.14 9.52 -4.10
N PRO A 149 10.77 8.36 -4.40
CA PRO A 149 11.12 7.97 -5.77
C PRO A 149 9.91 7.80 -6.70
N ARG A 150 8.72 7.58 -6.14
CA ARG A 150 7.46 7.42 -6.90
C ARG A 150 6.63 8.70 -6.97
N GLY A 151 7.06 9.76 -6.29
CA GLY A 151 6.28 11.00 -6.18
C GLY A 151 4.97 10.83 -5.40
N TRP A 152 4.91 9.86 -4.47
CA TRP A 152 3.74 9.60 -3.65
C TRP A 152 3.68 10.58 -2.47
N LYS A 153 2.48 11.05 -2.17
CA LYS A 153 2.24 11.88 -0.99
C LYS A 153 2.20 11.01 0.27
N PHE A 154 2.80 11.49 1.35
CA PHE A 154 2.72 10.86 2.66
C PHE A 154 2.03 11.79 3.65
N THR A 155 0.98 11.29 4.31
CA THR A 155 0.16 12.06 5.25
C THR A 155 0.03 11.31 6.58
N GLU A 156 0.34 11.99 7.67
CA GLU A 156 0.00 11.54 9.03
C GLU A 156 -1.26 12.27 9.48
N TRP A 157 -2.30 11.53 9.79
CA TRP A 157 -3.52 12.06 10.35
C TRP A 157 -3.61 11.76 11.84
N TYR A 158 -3.90 12.77 12.62
CA TYR A 158 -4.01 12.65 14.07
C TYR A 158 -5.47 12.72 14.47
N ALA A 159 -5.98 11.65 15.08
CA ALA A 159 -7.31 11.68 15.70
C ALA A 159 -7.28 12.66 16.89
N GLU A 160 -7.99 13.77 16.78
CA GLU A 160 -8.23 14.65 17.91
C GLU A 160 -9.19 13.96 18.86
N LYS A 161 -8.93 14.08 20.19
CA LYS A 161 -9.93 13.69 21.17
C LYS A 161 -11.06 14.71 21.08
N GLU A 162 -12.28 14.23 20.94
CA GLU A 162 -13.45 15.00 21.36
C GLU A 162 -13.28 15.24 22.86
N ASP A 163 -13.18 16.53 23.25
CA ASP A 163 -13.26 16.94 24.65
C ASP A 163 -14.70 16.77 25.14
#